data_a13fd1878260f5e30d8a7e3fd10d1152
#
_entry.id   a13fd1878260f5e30d8a7e3fd10d1152
#
_cell.length_a   1.000
_cell.length_b   1.000
_cell.length_c   1.000
_cell.angle_alpha   90.00
_cell.angle_beta   90.00
_cell.angle_gamma   90.00
#
_symmetry.space_group_name_H-M   'P 1'
#
loop_
_entity.id
_entity.type
_entity.pdbx_description
1 polymer ?
#
loop_
_entity_poly.entity_id
_entity_poly.type
_entity_poly.pdbx_seq_one_letter_code
_entity_poly.pdbx_strand_id
1 'polypeptide(L)'
;MKNEKWDDVHGNTTPDDRMVAFLESPTDSYAILQLREDVDDNIPLMFANYSYLQKKEMEPEIDRYEVVYHGSISMSEDVNRQLEDLYVKFNIDHPDDFRGHSMSVSDIVALKVVGEVSFHYVDSVGFQKLENFMKSENYLKNAEMAMEDDYGMIDGIINNGKASGLEERPSVLEQLKEKPCLLYTSPSPR
;
A
#
# COMPACT_ATOMS: atom_id res chain seq x y z
N MET A 1 19.78 10.45 19.64
CA MET A 1 18.36 10.64 19.39
C MET A 1 17.67 9.30 19.59
N LYS A 2 16.77 9.20 20.55
CA LYS A 2 15.91 8.01 20.68
C LYS A 2 14.97 8.05 19.48
N ASN A 3 15.06 7.07 18.59
CA ASN A 3 14.01 6.84 17.60
C ASN A 3 12.74 6.49 18.38
N GLU A 4 11.77 7.39 18.36
CA GLU A 4 10.45 7.11 18.89
C GLU A 4 9.91 5.90 18.12
N LYS A 5 9.46 4.90 18.87
CA LYS A 5 8.85 3.71 18.29
C LYS A 5 7.64 4.16 17.50
N TRP A 6 7.49 3.71 16.27
CA TRP A 6 6.39 4.11 15.41
C TRP A 6 5.02 3.84 16.06
N ASP A 7 4.89 2.76 16.80
CA ASP A 7 3.69 2.40 17.58
C ASP A 7 3.39 3.37 18.74
N ASP A 8 4.41 4.05 19.29
CA ASP A 8 4.23 5.03 20.36
C ASP A 8 3.64 6.35 19.85
N VAL A 9 3.83 6.63 18.57
CA VAL A 9 3.33 7.86 17.91
C VAL A 9 1.93 7.68 17.32
N HIS A 10 1.58 6.48 16.85
CA HIS A 10 0.35 6.22 16.09
C HIS A 10 -0.67 5.34 16.83
N GLY A 11 -0.40 4.88 18.04
CA GLY A 11 -1.30 4.04 18.82
C GLY A 11 -1.44 2.61 18.28
N ASN A 12 -2.57 1.97 18.55
CA ASN A 12 -2.87 0.62 18.05
C ASN A 12 -3.11 0.66 16.54
N THR A 13 -2.03 0.56 15.76
CA THR A 13 -2.11 0.49 14.31
C THR A 13 -2.42 -0.93 13.86
N THR A 14 -3.38 -1.02 12.95
CA THR A 14 -3.70 -2.29 12.29
C THR A 14 -2.60 -2.65 11.28
N PRO A 15 -2.48 -3.91 10.88
CA PRO A 15 -1.57 -4.31 9.79
C PRO A 15 -1.83 -3.53 8.49
N ASP A 16 -3.08 -3.17 8.23
CA ASP A 16 -3.47 -2.39 7.06
C ASP A 16 -2.96 -0.95 7.15
N ASP A 17 -3.02 -0.33 8.34
CA ASP A 17 -2.46 1.01 8.56
C ASP A 17 -0.95 1.05 8.32
N ARG A 18 -0.23 -0.01 8.68
CA ARG A 18 1.21 -0.13 8.42
C ARG A 18 1.54 -0.23 6.94
N MET A 19 0.70 -0.95 6.18
CA MET A 19 0.83 -1.00 4.73
C MET A 19 0.60 0.37 4.10
N VAL A 20 -0.43 1.08 4.51
CA VAL A 20 -0.70 2.45 4.05
C VAL A 20 0.46 3.38 4.38
N ALA A 21 0.96 3.34 5.61
CA ALA A 21 2.10 4.15 6.03
C ALA A 21 3.38 3.86 5.20
N PHE A 22 3.62 2.60 4.86
CA PHE A 22 4.71 2.23 3.95
C PHE A 22 4.50 2.80 2.55
N LEU A 23 3.29 2.65 2.00
CA LEU A 23 2.97 3.13 0.65
C LEU A 23 2.99 4.65 0.54
N GLU A 24 2.58 5.37 1.58
CA GLU A 24 2.56 6.84 1.64
C GLU A 24 3.89 7.46 2.07
N SER A 25 4.88 6.65 2.49
CA SER A 25 6.19 7.15 2.89
C SER A 25 6.77 8.09 1.84
N PRO A 26 7.18 9.32 2.20
CA PRO A 26 7.78 10.26 1.25
C PRO A 26 9.23 9.93 0.88
N THR A 27 9.84 9.02 1.62
CA THR A 27 11.24 8.61 1.44
C THR A 27 11.32 7.16 0.98
N ASP A 28 12.47 6.78 0.45
CA ASP A 28 12.77 5.38 0.17
C ASP A 28 12.64 4.55 1.45
N SER A 29 11.91 3.47 1.36
CA SER A 29 11.50 2.68 2.51
C SER A 29 11.39 1.20 2.16
N TYR A 30 11.37 0.37 3.20
CA TYR A 30 11.12 -1.05 3.07
C TYR A 30 10.06 -1.50 4.07
N ALA A 31 9.40 -2.60 3.78
CA ALA A 31 8.52 -3.28 4.71
C ALA A 31 8.76 -4.78 4.68
N ILE A 32 8.61 -5.42 5.84
CA ILE A 32 8.66 -6.87 6.00
C ILE A 32 7.24 -7.35 6.19
N LEU A 33 6.82 -8.28 5.34
CA LEU A 33 5.50 -8.89 5.38
C LEU A 33 5.64 -10.37 5.71
N GLN A 34 4.83 -10.82 6.66
CA GLN A 34 4.77 -12.22 7.07
C GLN A 34 3.35 -12.76 6.92
N LEU A 35 3.23 -14.08 6.73
CA LEU A 35 1.91 -14.71 6.65
C LEU A 35 1.15 -14.52 7.95
N ARG A 36 -0.12 -14.14 7.86
CA ARG A 36 -1.02 -14.00 9.00
C ARG A 36 -1.20 -15.34 9.71
N GLU A 37 -1.08 -15.33 11.03
CA GLU A 37 -1.26 -16.53 11.87
C GLU A 37 -2.74 -16.89 12.07
N ASP A 38 -3.64 -15.94 11.90
CA ASP A 38 -5.08 -16.10 12.09
C ASP A 38 -5.80 -16.76 10.89
N VAL A 39 -5.07 -17.08 9.83
CA VAL A 39 -5.61 -17.70 8.62
C VAL A 39 -5.15 -19.15 8.53
N ASP A 40 -6.02 -20.09 8.87
CA ASP A 40 -5.72 -21.54 8.86
C ASP A 40 -5.24 -22.05 7.50
N ASP A 41 -5.70 -21.43 6.41
CA ASP A 41 -5.32 -21.77 5.03
C ASP A 41 -3.87 -21.36 4.67
N ASN A 42 -3.17 -20.65 5.57
CA ASN A 42 -1.77 -20.26 5.35
C ASN A 42 -0.78 -21.39 5.67
N ILE A 43 -1.18 -22.43 6.41
CA ILE A 43 -0.30 -23.53 6.79
C ILE A 43 0.46 -24.15 5.61
N PRO A 44 -0.18 -24.43 4.45
CA PRO A 44 0.52 -24.97 3.28
C PRO A 44 1.52 -24.01 2.62
N LEU A 45 1.39 -22.72 2.90
CA LEU A 45 2.24 -21.65 2.35
C LEU A 45 3.45 -21.37 3.23
N MET A 46 3.35 -21.70 4.52
CA MET A 46 4.44 -21.49 5.48
C MET A 46 5.67 -22.30 5.05
N PHE A 47 6.80 -21.60 4.93
CA PHE A 47 8.08 -22.16 4.49
C PHE A 47 8.08 -22.80 3.09
N ALA A 48 7.04 -22.55 2.29
CA ALA A 48 6.98 -23.01 0.91
C ALA A 48 8.01 -22.28 0.05
N ASN A 49 8.76 -22.97 -0.76
CA ASN A 49 9.61 -22.34 -1.75
C ASN A 49 8.77 -21.90 -2.96
N TYR A 50 9.25 -20.92 -3.71
CA TYR A 50 8.51 -20.35 -4.83
C TYR A 50 8.22 -21.40 -5.94
N SER A 51 9.14 -22.34 -6.16
CA SER A 51 8.94 -23.45 -7.12
C SER A 51 7.79 -24.37 -6.71
N TYR A 52 7.55 -24.56 -5.42
CA TYR A 52 6.41 -25.33 -4.93
C TYR A 52 5.10 -24.60 -5.20
N LEU A 53 5.05 -23.29 -4.95
CA LEU A 53 3.87 -22.47 -5.24
C LEU A 53 3.51 -22.53 -6.73
N GLN A 54 4.49 -22.36 -7.60
CA GLN A 54 4.27 -22.45 -9.05
C GLN A 54 3.71 -23.82 -9.48
N LYS A 55 4.23 -24.92 -8.93
CA LYS A 55 3.72 -26.27 -9.23
C LYS A 55 2.29 -26.51 -8.76
N LYS A 56 1.85 -25.76 -7.76
CA LYS A 56 0.51 -25.82 -7.20
C LYS A 56 -0.43 -24.77 -7.81
N GLU A 57 0.06 -23.97 -8.76
CA GLU A 57 -0.67 -22.85 -9.34
C GLU A 57 -1.17 -21.86 -8.26
N MET A 58 -0.38 -21.69 -7.19
CA MET A 58 -0.65 -20.79 -6.08
C MET A 58 0.25 -19.57 -6.23
N GLU A 59 -0.32 -18.41 -6.04
CA GLU A 59 0.44 -17.15 -5.96
C GLU A 59 0.31 -16.55 -4.56
N PRO A 60 1.37 -15.89 -4.04
CA PRO A 60 1.25 -15.11 -2.82
C PRO A 60 0.23 -13.99 -3.02
N GLU A 61 -0.76 -13.90 -2.13
CA GLU A 61 -1.82 -12.88 -2.15
C GLU A 61 -1.65 -11.94 -0.96
N ILE A 62 -1.76 -10.64 -1.19
CA ILE A 62 -1.56 -9.61 -0.18
C ILE A 62 -2.45 -9.80 1.06
N ASP A 63 -3.68 -10.28 0.88
CA ASP A 63 -4.66 -10.47 1.95
C ASP A 63 -4.21 -11.54 2.97
N ARG A 64 -3.27 -12.39 2.59
CA ARG A 64 -2.70 -13.44 3.46
C ARG A 64 -1.51 -12.97 4.29
N TYR A 65 -1.03 -11.76 4.03
CA TYR A 65 0.16 -11.20 4.67
C TYR A 65 -0.18 -10.01 5.55
N GLU A 66 0.66 -9.77 6.52
CA GLU A 66 0.62 -8.56 7.33
C GLU A 66 1.99 -7.88 7.35
N VAL A 67 2.00 -6.56 7.44
CA VAL A 67 3.22 -5.81 7.63
C VAL A 67 3.63 -5.89 9.10
N VAL A 68 4.71 -6.60 9.38
CA VAL A 68 5.26 -6.76 10.74
C VAL A 68 6.29 -5.68 11.07
N TYR A 69 6.90 -5.09 10.06
CA TYR A 69 7.86 -4.00 10.23
C TYR A 69 7.96 -3.14 8.97
N HIS A 70 8.19 -1.86 9.14
CA HIS A 70 8.60 -0.97 8.06
C HIS A 70 9.66 0.03 8.55
N GLY A 71 10.51 0.48 7.65
CA GLY A 71 11.55 1.43 7.97
C GLY A 71 12.06 2.17 6.74
N SER A 72 12.80 3.25 6.97
CA SER A 72 13.49 3.96 5.90
C SER A 72 14.72 3.19 5.43
N ILE A 73 15.07 3.34 4.17
CA ILE A 73 16.20 2.68 3.54
C ILE A 73 17.05 3.71 2.80
N SER A 74 18.36 3.56 2.89
CA SER A 74 19.27 4.23 1.97
C SER A 74 19.64 3.23 0.88
N MET A 75 19.22 3.51 -0.35
CA MET A 75 19.46 2.58 -1.44
C MET A 75 20.96 2.34 -1.67
N SER A 76 21.32 1.08 -1.72
CA SER A 76 22.51 0.62 -2.39
C SER A 76 22.23 0.47 -3.89
N GLU A 77 23.26 0.53 -4.71
CA GLU A 77 23.13 0.43 -6.18
C GLU A 77 22.55 -0.93 -6.66
N ASP A 78 22.57 -1.95 -5.80
CA ASP A 78 22.12 -3.31 -6.10
C ASP A 78 20.95 -3.73 -5.18
N VAL A 79 19.79 -3.96 -5.78
CA VAL A 79 18.58 -4.41 -5.10
C VAL A 79 18.79 -5.76 -4.40
N ASN A 80 19.48 -6.70 -5.05
CA ASN A 80 19.70 -8.03 -4.45
C ASN A 80 20.55 -7.93 -3.20
N ARG A 81 21.60 -7.13 -3.23
CA ARG A 81 22.43 -6.87 -2.06
C ARG A 81 21.64 -6.23 -0.94
N GLN A 82 20.77 -5.29 -1.28
CA GLN A 82 19.89 -4.65 -0.30
C GLN A 82 18.94 -5.65 0.38
N LEU A 83 18.38 -6.58 -0.39
CA LEU A 83 17.54 -7.65 0.13
C LEU A 83 18.32 -8.61 1.04
N GLU A 84 19.54 -8.98 0.67
CA GLU A 84 20.43 -9.79 1.51
C GLU A 84 20.80 -9.09 2.81
N ASP A 85 21.12 -7.81 2.78
CA ASP A 85 21.43 -7.01 3.96
C ASP A 85 20.22 -6.93 4.92
N LEU A 86 19.01 -6.77 4.39
CA LEU A 86 17.77 -6.83 5.17
C LEU A 86 17.55 -8.22 5.77
N TYR A 87 17.76 -9.27 4.99
CA TYR A 87 17.65 -10.65 5.49
C TYR A 87 18.59 -10.91 6.66
N VAL A 88 19.84 -10.52 6.53
CA VAL A 88 20.84 -10.63 7.60
C VAL A 88 20.44 -9.81 8.82
N LYS A 89 19.99 -8.57 8.62
CA LYS A 89 19.54 -7.68 9.68
C LYS A 89 18.41 -8.29 10.51
N PHE A 90 17.37 -8.81 9.86
CA PHE A 90 16.19 -9.35 10.54
C PHE A 90 16.38 -10.78 11.10
N ASN A 91 17.47 -11.44 10.77
CA ASN A 91 17.82 -12.76 11.32
C ASN A 91 18.89 -12.69 12.41
N ILE A 92 19.78 -11.70 12.38
CA ILE A 92 20.93 -11.65 13.29
C ILE A 92 20.83 -10.47 14.28
N ASP A 93 20.42 -9.30 13.79
CA ASP A 93 20.43 -8.04 14.56
C ASP A 93 19.14 -7.24 14.27
N HIS A 94 18.00 -7.89 14.54
CA HIS A 94 16.71 -7.25 14.31
C HIS A 94 16.48 -6.07 15.28
N PRO A 95 15.74 -5.05 14.85
CA PRO A 95 15.36 -3.92 15.70
C PRO A 95 14.56 -4.39 16.93
N ASP A 96 14.71 -3.70 18.07
CA ASP A 96 14.01 -4.02 19.31
C ASP A 96 12.48 -3.93 19.21
N ASP A 97 11.98 -3.15 18.25
CA ASP A 97 10.56 -2.95 17.94
C ASP A 97 10.03 -3.90 16.87
N PHE A 98 10.86 -4.81 16.37
CA PHE A 98 10.42 -5.86 15.45
C PHE A 98 9.58 -6.90 16.20
N ARG A 99 8.34 -7.12 15.76
CA ARG A 99 7.38 -8.03 16.39
C ARG A 99 7.17 -9.33 15.63
N GLY A 100 7.71 -9.44 14.43
CA GLY A 100 7.64 -10.65 13.63
C GLY A 100 8.60 -11.75 14.10
N HIS A 101 8.46 -12.92 13.49
CA HIS A 101 9.49 -13.97 13.60
C HIS A 101 10.69 -13.64 12.70
N SER A 102 11.83 -14.30 12.93
CA SER A 102 13.00 -14.20 12.06
C SER A 102 12.61 -14.45 10.61
N MET A 103 13.15 -13.65 9.70
CA MET A 103 12.81 -13.74 8.28
C MET A 103 13.10 -15.13 7.72
N SER A 104 12.11 -15.72 7.09
CA SER A 104 12.15 -17.11 6.59
C SER A 104 11.60 -17.21 5.17
N VAL A 105 11.76 -18.39 4.58
CA VAL A 105 11.11 -18.72 3.31
C VAL A 105 9.61 -18.52 3.44
N SER A 106 8.97 -17.93 2.49
CA SER A 106 7.58 -17.47 2.39
C SER A 106 7.31 -16.03 2.86
N ASP A 107 8.26 -15.39 3.54
CA ASP A 107 8.12 -13.97 3.86
C ASP A 107 8.33 -13.10 2.62
N ILE A 108 7.88 -11.85 2.69
CA ILE A 108 8.00 -10.90 1.59
C ILE A 108 8.69 -9.64 2.06
N VAL A 109 9.65 -9.16 1.29
CA VAL A 109 10.27 -7.84 1.44
C VAL A 109 9.70 -6.91 0.39
N ALA A 110 9.05 -5.85 0.85
CA ALA A 110 8.62 -4.75 -0.01
C ALA A 110 9.68 -3.65 0.00
N LEU A 111 10.03 -3.14 -1.15
CA LEU A 111 10.93 -2.00 -1.32
C LEU A 111 10.18 -0.89 -2.04
N LYS A 112 10.27 0.33 -1.51
CA LYS A 112 9.81 1.55 -2.17
C LYS A 112 11.03 2.42 -2.45
N VAL A 113 11.30 2.64 -3.73
CA VAL A 113 12.48 3.34 -4.21
C VAL A 113 12.07 4.33 -5.27
N VAL A 114 12.37 5.61 -5.03
CA VAL A 114 12.00 6.72 -5.94
C VAL A 114 10.49 6.68 -6.27
N GLY A 115 9.66 6.26 -5.28
CA GLY A 115 8.22 6.13 -5.44
C GLY A 115 7.73 4.86 -6.12
N GLU A 116 8.62 4.01 -6.64
CA GLU A 116 8.28 2.72 -7.22
C GLU A 116 8.31 1.62 -6.16
N VAL A 117 7.24 0.82 -6.08
CA VAL A 117 7.11 -0.27 -5.12
C VAL A 117 7.35 -1.60 -5.80
N SER A 118 8.19 -2.42 -5.20
CA SER A 118 8.46 -3.79 -5.63
C SER A 118 8.38 -4.77 -4.47
N PHE A 119 7.90 -5.97 -4.74
CA PHE A 119 7.73 -7.03 -3.73
C PHE A 119 8.64 -8.21 -4.08
N HIS A 120 9.32 -8.73 -3.08
CA HIS A 120 10.31 -9.79 -3.22
C HIS A 120 10.01 -10.91 -2.22
N TYR A 121 9.70 -12.08 -2.74
CA TYR A 121 9.45 -13.29 -1.97
C TYR A 121 10.77 -13.89 -1.52
N VAL A 122 10.89 -14.21 -0.25
CA VAL A 122 12.04 -14.92 0.29
C VAL A 122 11.95 -16.39 -0.09
N ASP A 123 12.83 -16.83 -0.95
CA ASP A 123 12.89 -18.22 -1.41
C ASP A 123 14.01 -18.99 -0.67
N SER A 124 14.08 -20.28 -0.87
CA SER A 124 15.14 -21.14 -0.35
C SER A 124 16.53 -20.76 -0.85
N VAL A 125 16.60 -20.11 -2.00
CA VAL A 125 17.84 -19.53 -2.56
C VAL A 125 17.51 -18.13 -3.10
N GLY A 126 17.86 -17.10 -2.33
CA GLY A 126 17.70 -15.71 -2.74
C GLY A 126 16.25 -15.20 -2.70
N PHE A 127 15.94 -14.30 -3.58
CA PHE A 127 14.65 -13.58 -3.61
C PHE A 127 14.02 -13.66 -4.99
N GLN A 128 12.69 -13.82 -5.01
CA GLN A 128 11.91 -13.85 -6.24
C GLN A 128 11.01 -12.64 -6.33
N LYS A 129 11.20 -11.79 -7.35
CA LYS A 129 10.34 -10.64 -7.57
C LYS A 129 8.91 -11.07 -7.92
N LEU A 130 7.93 -10.50 -7.21
CA LEU A 130 6.50 -10.71 -7.43
C LEU A 130 5.93 -9.55 -8.25
N GLU A 131 5.36 -9.84 -9.43
CA GLU A 131 4.81 -8.79 -10.28
C GLU A 131 3.32 -8.52 -10.04
N ASN A 132 2.60 -9.52 -9.52
CA ASN A 132 1.14 -9.46 -9.37
C ASN A 132 0.66 -9.37 -7.92
N PHE A 133 1.56 -9.21 -6.95
CA PHE A 133 1.22 -9.28 -5.52
C PHE A 133 0.14 -8.29 -5.07
N MET A 134 0.13 -7.07 -5.61
CA MET A 134 -0.87 -6.04 -5.30
C MET A 134 -2.13 -6.10 -6.18
N LYS A 135 -2.18 -7.01 -7.15
CA LYS A 135 -3.31 -7.14 -8.07
C LYS A 135 -4.42 -8.07 -7.58
N SER A 136 -4.52 -8.32 -6.27
CA SER A 136 -5.70 -9.01 -5.79
C SER A 136 -6.94 -8.17 -6.17
N GLU A 137 -7.88 -8.76 -6.89
CA GLU A 137 -9.12 -8.10 -7.33
C GLU A 137 -9.89 -7.48 -6.16
N ASN A 138 -9.63 -7.96 -4.94
CA ASN A 138 -10.25 -7.48 -3.72
C ASN A 138 -9.73 -6.10 -3.29
N TYR A 139 -8.46 -5.78 -3.54
CA TYR A 139 -7.92 -4.47 -3.17
C TYR A 139 -8.50 -3.35 -4.02
N LEU A 140 -8.71 -3.61 -5.31
CA LEU A 140 -9.40 -2.68 -6.22
C LEU A 140 -10.90 -2.57 -5.89
N LYS A 141 -11.56 -3.68 -5.55
CA LYS A 141 -12.97 -3.68 -5.13
C LYS A 141 -13.19 -2.93 -3.81
N ASN A 142 -12.30 -3.09 -2.84
CA ASN A 142 -12.39 -2.36 -1.58
C ASN A 142 -12.14 -0.86 -1.76
N ALA A 143 -11.23 -0.48 -2.66
CA ALA A 143 -11.00 0.91 -3.02
C ALA A 143 -12.20 1.51 -3.80
N GLU A 144 -12.81 0.75 -4.70
CA GLU A 144 -14.04 1.14 -5.41
C GLU A 144 -15.23 1.24 -4.45
N MET A 145 -15.43 0.28 -3.53
CA MET A 145 -16.50 0.33 -2.52
C MET A 145 -16.33 1.51 -1.56
N ALA A 146 -15.12 1.83 -1.14
CA ALA A 146 -14.85 2.99 -0.30
C ALA A 146 -15.14 4.32 -1.03
N MET A 147 -14.94 4.37 -2.34
CA MET A 147 -15.33 5.51 -3.17
C MET A 147 -16.84 5.59 -3.41
N GLU A 148 -17.54 4.45 -3.54
CA GLU A 148 -18.99 4.42 -3.73
C GLU A 148 -19.74 4.84 -2.48
N ASP A 149 -19.27 4.50 -1.28
CA ASP A 149 -19.88 4.92 -0.02
C ASP A 149 -19.78 6.45 0.18
N ASP A 150 -18.72 7.07 -0.27
CA ASP A 150 -18.56 8.53 -0.22
C ASP A 150 -19.47 9.23 -1.26
N TYR A 151 -19.71 8.61 -2.41
CA TYR A 151 -20.61 9.13 -3.44
C TYR A 151 -22.10 8.96 -3.05
N GLY A 152 -22.46 7.91 -2.34
CA GLY A 152 -23.81 7.68 -1.83
C GLY A 152 -24.26 8.70 -0.81
N MET A 153 -23.35 9.27 -0.03
CA MET A 153 -23.64 10.37 0.90
C MET A 153 -23.99 11.68 0.19
N ILE A 154 -23.41 11.92 -0.97
CA ILE A 154 -23.69 13.13 -1.77
C ILE A 154 -25.07 13.03 -2.43
N ASP A 155 -25.44 11.88 -2.90
CA ASP A 155 -26.77 11.63 -3.51
C ASP A 155 -27.92 11.76 -2.48
N GLY A 156 -27.68 11.36 -1.23
CA GLY A 156 -28.62 11.53 -0.14
C GLY A 156 -28.87 13.01 0.23
N ILE A 157 -27.87 13.85 0.09
CA ILE A 157 -27.97 15.29 0.36
C ILE A 157 -28.72 16.00 -0.79
N ILE A 158 -28.51 15.56 -2.02
CA ILE A 158 -29.17 16.15 -3.20
C ILE A 158 -30.66 15.77 -3.24
N ASN A 159 -31.03 14.56 -2.85
CA ASN A 159 -32.42 14.12 -2.86
C ASN A 159 -33.26 14.59 -1.66
N ASN A 160 -32.65 14.88 -0.53
CA ASN A 160 -33.34 15.47 0.63
C ASN A 160 -33.59 16.99 0.49
N GLY A 161 -33.03 17.61 -0.52
CA GLY A 161 -33.25 19.03 -0.86
C GLY A 161 -34.44 19.28 -1.77
N LYS A 162 -35.35 18.32 -1.94
CA LYS A 162 -36.61 18.52 -2.65
C LYS A 162 -37.65 19.17 -1.75
N ALA A 163 -37.32 20.34 -1.21
CA ALA A 163 -38.30 21.28 -0.74
C ALA A 163 -38.68 22.18 -1.92
N SER A 164 -39.86 21.91 -2.42
CA SER A 164 -40.76 22.84 -3.11
C SER A 164 -40.19 24.24 -3.35
N GLY A 165 -39.89 24.57 -4.60
CA GLY A 165 -39.57 25.91 -5.01
C GLY A 165 -38.60 25.93 -6.18
N LEU A 166 -39.10 25.51 -7.28
CA LEU A 166 -38.81 25.91 -8.64
C LEU A 166 -37.96 27.16 -8.76
N GLU A 167 -36.68 26.98 -8.98
CA GLU A 167 -35.94 27.73 -9.97
C GLU A 167 -34.87 26.80 -10.51
N GLU A 168 -35.05 26.38 -11.77
CA GLU A 168 -34.06 25.70 -12.56
C GLU A 168 -32.81 26.58 -12.61
N ARG A 169 -31.85 26.29 -11.73
CA ARG A 169 -30.50 26.87 -11.90
C ARG A 169 -29.85 26.15 -13.07
N PRO A 170 -29.46 26.90 -14.10
CA PRO A 170 -28.75 26.30 -15.23
C PRO A 170 -27.54 25.53 -14.71
N SER A 171 -27.29 24.38 -15.32
CA SER A 171 -26.15 23.52 -14.93
C SER A 171 -24.86 24.34 -14.99
N VAL A 172 -23.89 23.98 -14.15
CA VAL A 172 -22.56 24.63 -14.11
C VAL A 172 -21.93 24.66 -15.51
N LEU A 173 -22.26 23.69 -16.34
CA LEU A 173 -21.81 23.58 -17.73
C LEU A 173 -22.44 24.65 -18.62
N GLU A 174 -23.66 25.10 -18.35
CA GLU A 174 -24.37 26.13 -19.06
C GLU A 174 -23.89 27.53 -18.63
N GLN A 175 -23.57 27.67 -17.35
CA GLN A 175 -22.96 28.91 -16.82
C GLN A 175 -21.56 29.16 -17.37
N LEU A 176 -20.82 28.09 -17.69
CA LEU A 176 -19.49 28.20 -18.33
C LEU A 176 -19.57 28.55 -19.81
N LYS A 177 -20.70 28.30 -20.46
CA LYS A 177 -20.90 28.69 -21.88
C LYS A 177 -21.28 30.14 -22.05
N GLU A 178 -21.94 30.76 -21.09
CA GLU A 178 -22.36 32.16 -21.13
C GLU A 178 -21.28 33.17 -20.70
N LYS A 179 -20.22 32.70 -20.03
CA LYS A 179 -19.06 33.55 -19.77
C LYS A 179 -17.96 33.21 -20.76
N PRO A 180 -17.75 34.04 -21.82
CA PRO A 180 -16.54 33.94 -22.61
C PRO A 180 -15.36 34.02 -21.62
N CYS A 181 -14.41 33.11 -21.79
CA CYS A 181 -13.17 33.15 -21.03
C CYS A 181 -12.40 34.45 -21.33
N LEU A 182 -12.76 35.51 -20.64
CA LEU A 182 -12.02 36.78 -20.65
C LEU A 182 -10.78 36.73 -19.75
N LEU A 183 -10.40 35.56 -19.30
CA LEU A 183 -9.39 35.41 -18.25
C LEU A 183 -7.97 35.27 -18.75
N TYR A 184 -7.71 35.33 -20.06
CA TYR A 184 -6.35 35.17 -20.57
C TYR A 184 -5.92 36.19 -21.60
N THR A 185 -6.33 37.43 -21.44
CA THR A 185 -5.62 38.56 -22.01
C THR A 185 -5.10 39.42 -20.88
N SER A 186 -4.13 38.90 -20.13
CA SER A 186 -3.20 39.78 -19.43
C SER A 186 -2.29 40.39 -20.47
N PRO A 187 -2.32 41.72 -20.65
CA PRO A 187 -1.27 42.36 -21.42
C PRO A 187 0.04 42.17 -20.67
N SER A 188 0.99 41.56 -21.34
CA SER A 188 2.37 41.54 -20.90
C SER A 188 2.80 42.97 -20.63
N PRO A 189 3.30 43.34 -19.46
CA PRO A 189 3.85 44.66 -19.26
C PRO A 189 5.16 44.74 -20.09
N ARG A 190 5.22 45.70 -20.92
CA ARG A 190 6.47 46.13 -21.55
C ARG A 190 7.30 46.93 -20.53
#